data_e71b00cba916689243d4ca73d3454bfc
#
_entry.id   e71b00cba916689243d4ca73d3454bfc
#
_cell.length_a   1.000
_cell.length_b   1.000
_cell.length_c   1.000
_cell.angle_alpha   90.00
_cell.angle_beta   90.00
_cell.angle_gamma   90.00
#
_symmetry.space_group_name_H-M   'P 1'
#
loop_
_entity.id
_entity.type
_entity.pdbx_description
1 polymer ?
#
loop_
_entity_poly.entity_id
_entity_poly.type
_entity_poly.pdbx_seq_one_letter_code
_entity_poly.pdbx_strand_id
1 'polypeptide(L)'
;LSLHDALPIYQEYILSENYKDVENAKSNDMSEALIDRLSLNPDRIEAMAEGLRQVAELHDPIGSVEHMQKTPNGLLIGKKTVPLGVVGIIYESRPNVTADAFALCFKTGNACLLRGGSDAINSNLAITNVIQSALESCNMPKYSIQLLTDTSRETATKMMQLNEYLDVLIPRGGAGLIQSVVKNS
;
A
#
# COMPACT_ATOMS: atom_id res chain seq x y z
N LEU A 1 20.20 6.06 0.83
CA LEU A 1 18.99 5.93 1.64
C LEU A 1 18.34 4.58 1.32
N SER A 2 18.23 3.68 2.30
CA SER A 2 17.49 2.42 2.07
C SER A 2 15.97 2.65 2.20
N LEU A 3 15.18 1.84 1.52
CA LEU A 3 13.72 1.98 1.55
C LEU A 3 13.13 1.87 2.96
N HIS A 4 13.66 0.98 3.78
CA HIS A 4 13.18 0.74 5.14
C HIS A 4 13.66 1.78 6.17
N ASP A 5 14.76 2.47 5.92
CA ASP A 5 15.26 3.52 6.81
C ASP A 5 14.68 4.91 6.50
N ALA A 6 14.04 5.07 5.34
CA ALA A 6 13.49 6.35 4.92
C ALA A 6 12.39 6.85 5.90
N LEU A 7 11.52 5.97 6.37
CA LEU A 7 10.44 6.36 7.27
C LEU A 7 10.95 6.92 8.61
N PRO A 8 11.88 6.27 9.34
CA PRO A 8 12.50 6.84 10.55
C PRO A 8 13.28 8.13 10.29
N ILE A 9 13.99 8.23 9.17
CA ILE A 9 14.79 9.43 8.84
C ILE A 9 13.88 10.64 8.63
N TYR A 10 12.73 10.47 8.01
CA TYR A 10 11.75 11.53 7.75
C TYR A 10 10.58 11.54 8.76
N GLN A 11 10.77 10.96 9.95
CA GLN A 11 9.69 10.82 10.94
C GLN A 11 9.08 12.18 11.35
N GLU A 12 9.88 13.22 11.52
CA GLU A 12 9.38 14.56 11.89
C GLU A 12 8.40 15.11 10.85
N TYR A 13 8.72 14.93 9.57
CA TYR A 13 7.82 15.31 8.47
C TYR A 13 6.53 14.50 8.51
N ILE A 14 6.61 13.17 8.65
CA ILE A 14 5.44 12.30 8.71
C ILE A 14 4.56 12.66 9.92
N LEU A 15 5.16 12.89 11.09
CA LEU A 15 4.44 13.27 12.30
C LEU A 15 3.77 14.63 12.17
N SER A 16 4.42 15.61 11.53
CA SER A 16 3.83 16.93 11.30
C SER A 16 2.59 16.86 10.40
N GLU A 17 2.60 16.01 9.37
CA GLU A 17 1.45 15.80 8.50
C GLU A 17 0.34 14.98 9.20
N ASN A 18 0.73 14.00 10.01
CA ASN A 18 -0.22 13.22 10.81
C ASN A 18 -0.94 14.09 11.85
N TYR A 19 -0.23 15.05 12.45
CA TYR A 19 -0.84 15.99 13.39
C TYR A 19 -2.03 16.73 12.76
N LYS A 20 -1.95 17.14 11.49
CA LYS A 20 -3.04 17.79 10.77
C LYS A 20 -4.27 16.88 10.64
N ASP A 21 -4.04 15.60 10.31
CA ASP A 21 -5.13 14.62 10.22
C ASP A 21 -5.80 14.39 11.57
N VAL A 22 -5.01 14.28 12.65
CA VAL A 22 -5.51 14.08 14.01
C VAL A 22 -6.32 15.29 14.50
N GLU A 23 -5.85 16.50 14.27
CA GLU A 23 -6.59 17.72 14.64
C GLU A 23 -7.90 17.84 13.84
N ASN A 24 -7.88 17.54 12.54
CA ASN A 24 -9.10 17.49 11.74
C ASN A 24 -10.08 16.42 12.26
N ALA A 25 -9.58 15.24 12.63
CA ALA A 25 -10.41 14.17 13.17
C ALA A 25 -11.08 14.56 14.50
N LYS A 26 -10.33 15.22 15.41
CA LYS A 26 -10.86 15.76 16.67
C LYS A 26 -11.94 16.83 16.42
N SER A 27 -11.69 17.73 15.47
CA SER A 27 -12.62 18.80 15.12
C SER A 27 -13.93 18.29 14.50
N ASN A 28 -13.92 17.08 13.95
CA ASN A 28 -15.07 16.40 13.38
C ASN A 28 -15.70 15.36 14.32
N ASP A 29 -15.45 15.45 15.63
CA ASP A 29 -16.00 14.57 16.66
C ASP A 29 -15.76 13.06 16.40
N MET A 30 -14.62 12.73 15.78
CA MET A 30 -14.25 11.33 15.56
C MET A 30 -14.04 10.61 16.90
N SER A 31 -14.46 9.35 17.00
CA SER A 31 -14.29 8.58 18.24
C SER A 31 -12.82 8.38 18.61
N GLU A 32 -12.52 8.34 19.91
CA GLU A 32 -11.15 8.15 20.42
C GLU A 32 -10.46 6.90 19.83
N ALA A 33 -11.21 5.81 19.66
CA ALA A 33 -10.69 4.59 19.07
C ALA A 33 -10.26 4.74 17.60
N LEU A 34 -10.91 5.60 16.83
CA LEU A 34 -10.53 5.93 15.46
C LEU A 34 -9.35 6.91 15.43
N ILE A 35 -9.34 7.89 16.35
CA ILE A 35 -8.21 8.81 16.51
C ILE A 35 -6.93 8.05 16.89
N ASP A 36 -7.02 7.08 17.83
CA ASP A 36 -5.86 6.24 18.15
C ASP A 36 -5.33 5.46 16.94
N ARG A 37 -6.21 4.90 16.11
CA ARG A 37 -5.81 4.20 14.87
C ARG A 37 -5.18 5.11 13.82
N LEU A 38 -5.60 6.37 13.78
CA LEU A 38 -5.08 7.40 12.88
C LEU A 38 -3.74 7.94 13.35
N SER A 39 -3.55 8.05 14.67
CA SER A 39 -2.40 8.71 15.27
C SER A 39 -1.12 7.93 15.04
N LEU A 40 -0.07 8.64 14.63
CA LEU A 40 1.30 8.13 14.55
C LEU A 40 2.12 8.70 15.71
N ASN A 41 3.15 7.96 16.08
CA ASN A 41 4.20 8.38 17.00
C ASN A 41 5.52 7.73 16.53
N PRO A 42 6.68 8.09 17.11
CA PRO A 42 7.96 7.53 16.70
C PRO A 42 7.99 5.99 16.73
N ASP A 43 7.40 5.37 17.74
CA ASP A 43 7.37 3.90 17.88
C ASP A 43 6.55 3.24 16.77
N ARG A 44 5.41 3.86 16.38
CA ARG A 44 4.58 3.37 15.27
C ARG A 44 5.26 3.55 13.91
N ILE A 45 6.06 4.60 13.72
CA ILE A 45 6.87 4.80 12.51
C ILE A 45 7.99 3.76 12.46
N GLU A 46 8.69 3.52 13.58
CA GLU A 46 9.72 2.47 13.62
C GLU A 46 9.10 1.08 13.38
N ALA A 47 7.91 0.80 13.92
CA ALA A 47 7.20 -0.44 13.66
C ALA A 47 6.84 -0.62 12.17
N MET A 48 6.49 0.47 11.44
CA MET A 48 6.33 0.41 9.98
C MET A 48 7.65 0.08 9.28
N ALA A 49 8.76 0.72 9.69
CA ALA A 49 10.08 0.44 9.12
C ALA A 49 10.51 -1.00 9.35
N GLU A 50 10.25 -1.51 10.56
CA GLU A 50 10.51 -2.92 10.90
C GLU A 50 9.66 -3.88 10.04
N GLY A 51 8.39 -3.55 9.79
CA GLY A 51 7.55 -4.30 8.86
C GLY A 51 8.13 -4.34 7.44
N LEU A 52 8.68 -3.22 6.95
CA LEU A 52 9.39 -3.17 5.67
C LEU A 52 10.63 -4.07 5.65
N ARG A 53 11.44 -4.09 6.74
CA ARG A 53 12.61 -4.97 6.87
C ARG A 53 12.21 -6.44 6.85
N GLN A 54 11.18 -6.81 7.61
CA GLN A 54 10.67 -8.18 7.65
C GLN A 54 10.20 -8.65 6.28
N VAL A 55 9.46 -7.82 5.53
CA VAL A 55 9.05 -8.13 4.15
C VAL A 55 10.27 -8.27 3.23
N ALA A 56 11.30 -7.42 3.40
CA ALA A 56 12.52 -7.50 2.60
C ALA A 56 13.27 -8.82 2.81
N GLU A 57 13.26 -9.36 4.03
CA GLU A 57 13.89 -10.64 4.39
C GLU A 57 13.14 -11.87 3.91
N LEU A 58 11.85 -11.76 3.56
CA LEU A 58 11.08 -12.87 3.03
C LEU A 58 11.72 -13.42 1.74
N HIS A 59 11.59 -14.73 1.54
CA HIS A 59 11.98 -15.34 0.27
C HIS A 59 11.28 -14.66 -0.91
N ASP A 60 12.02 -14.42 -2.00
CA ASP A 60 11.45 -13.86 -3.21
C ASP A 60 10.62 -14.94 -3.92
N PRO A 61 9.29 -14.75 -4.05
CA PRO A 61 8.43 -15.73 -4.70
C PRO A 61 8.53 -15.69 -6.22
N ILE A 62 9.10 -14.59 -6.80
CA ILE A 62 9.12 -14.40 -8.26
C ILE A 62 10.11 -15.34 -8.91
N GLY A 63 9.66 -15.97 -9.99
CA GLY A 63 10.50 -16.90 -10.75
C GLY A 63 10.55 -18.32 -10.19
N SER A 64 9.97 -18.59 -9.03
CA SER A 64 9.84 -19.96 -8.49
C SER A 64 9.10 -20.85 -9.48
N VAL A 65 9.62 -22.06 -9.73
CA VAL A 65 9.00 -23.03 -10.63
C VAL A 65 8.59 -24.26 -9.83
N GLU A 66 7.32 -24.61 -9.93
CA GLU A 66 6.72 -25.74 -9.24
C GLU A 66 6.13 -26.75 -10.22
N HIS A 67 5.94 -27.98 -9.74
CA HIS A 67 5.21 -29.03 -10.47
C HIS A 67 5.73 -29.29 -11.87
N MET A 68 7.06 -29.37 -12.05
CA MET A 68 7.67 -29.76 -13.32
C MET A 68 7.30 -31.20 -13.68
N GLN A 69 6.68 -31.41 -14.84
CA GLN A 69 6.33 -32.75 -15.33
C GLN A 69 6.60 -32.89 -16.83
N LYS A 70 7.02 -34.08 -17.24
CA LYS A 70 7.21 -34.40 -18.64
C LYS A 70 5.95 -35.05 -19.20
N THR A 71 5.45 -34.50 -20.28
CA THR A 71 4.27 -35.05 -20.99
C THR A 71 4.68 -36.24 -21.89
N PRO A 72 3.71 -37.08 -22.34
CA PRO A 72 4.01 -38.23 -23.22
C PRO A 72 4.70 -37.84 -24.54
N ASN A 73 4.42 -36.63 -25.05
CA ASN A 73 5.06 -36.09 -26.27
C ASN A 73 6.44 -35.45 -26.03
N GLY A 74 6.95 -35.52 -24.79
CA GLY A 74 8.27 -35.03 -24.42
C GLY A 74 8.38 -33.58 -23.97
N LEU A 75 7.27 -32.82 -23.95
CA LEU A 75 7.26 -31.44 -23.41
C LEU A 75 7.48 -31.44 -21.91
N LEU A 76 8.23 -30.45 -21.43
CA LEU A 76 8.41 -30.18 -20.00
C LEU A 76 7.51 -28.99 -19.60
N ILE A 77 6.52 -29.26 -18.76
CA ILE A 77 5.53 -28.26 -18.30
C ILE A 77 5.76 -27.99 -16.83
N GLY A 78 5.82 -26.71 -16.45
CA GLY A 78 5.93 -26.27 -15.06
C GLY A 78 5.09 -25.03 -14.81
N LYS A 79 4.79 -24.76 -13.53
CA LYS A 79 4.09 -23.56 -13.07
C LYS A 79 5.12 -22.59 -12.52
N LYS A 80 5.23 -21.41 -13.12
CA LYS A 80 6.16 -20.35 -12.69
C LYS A 80 5.39 -19.18 -12.07
N THR A 81 5.86 -18.72 -10.90
CA THR A 81 5.30 -17.53 -10.22
C THR A 81 5.79 -16.26 -10.94
N VAL A 82 4.86 -15.37 -11.27
CA VAL A 82 5.11 -14.07 -11.90
C VAL A 82 4.37 -12.96 -11.15
N PRO A 83 4.78 -11.69 -11.27
CA PRO A 83 4.01 -10.57 -10.73
C PRO A 83 2.58 -10.53 -11.29
N LEU A 84 1.65 -9.98 -10.51
CA LEU A 84 0.28 -9.72 -10.97
C LEU A 84 0.25 -8.54 -11.94
N GLY A 85 1.01 -7.48 -11.66
CA GLY A 85 1.05 -6.24 -12.41
C GLY A 85 0.75 -5.03 -11.51
N VAL A 86 -0.40 -4.37 -11.69
CA VAL A 86 -0.83 -3.22 -10.90
C VAL A 86 -1.92 -3.64 -9.91
N VAL A 87 -1.64 -3.47 -8.62
CA VAL A 87 -2.55 -3.79 -7.54
C VAL A 87 -3.20 -2.52 -6.99
N GLY A 88 -4.51 -2.39 -7.16
CA GLY A 88 -5.30 -1.34 -6.54
C GLY A 88 -5.66 -1.73 -5.09
N ILE A 89 -5.48 -0.81 -4.13
CA ILE A 89 -5.83 -1.06 -2.73
C ILE A 89 -6.65 0.11 -2.20
N ILE A 90 -7.88 -0.17 -1.77
CA ILE A 90 -8.76 0.80 -1.12
C ILE A 90 -8.80 0.46 0.37
N TYR A 91 -8.44 1.42 1.24
CA TYR A 91 -8.35 1.20 2.67
C TYR A 91 -8.88 2.39 3.48
N GLU A 92 -9.21 2.14 4.74
CA GLU A 92 -9.74 3.12 5.68
C GLU A 92 -8.62 3.76 6.53
N SER A 93 -8.98 4.58 7.49
CA SER A 93 -8.17 5.45 8.36
C SER A 93 -7.03 4.77 9.13
N ARG A 94 -6.03 4.23 8.42
CA ARG A 94 -4.83 3.61 9.00
C ARG A 94 -3.60 3.94 8.16
N PRO A 95 -2.82 4.96 8.52
CA PRO A 95 -1.66 5.41 7.74
C PRO A 95 -0.61 4.31 7.49
N ASN A 96 -0.41 3.40 8.46
CA ASN A 96 0.54 2.30 8.32
C ASN A 96 0.25 1.38 7.12
N VAL A 97 -1.01 1.28 6.71
CA VAL A 97 -1.41 0.45 5.54
C VAL A 97 -0.71 0.91 4.26
N THR A 98 -0.40 2.21 4.13
CA THR A 98 0.33 2.77 2.99
C THR A 98 1.70 2.08 2.83
N ALA A 99 2.46 1.97 3.93
CA ALA A 99 3.77 1.32 3.94
C ALA A 99 3.66 -0.20 3.77
N ASP A 100 2.73 -0.85 4.49
CA ASP A 100 2.51 -2.30 4.43
C ASP A 100 2.11 -2.74 3.00
N ALA A 101 1.17 -2.03 2.38
CA ALA A 101 0.69 -2.32 1.04
C ALA A 101 1.81 -2.17 0.00
N PHE A 102 2.60 -1.09 0.10
CA PHE A 102 3.76 -0.89 -0.76
C PHE A 102 4.76 -2.04 -0.60
N ALA A 103 5.15 -2.39 0.62
CA ALA A 103 6.15 -3.42 0.88
C ALA A 103 5.78 -4.76 0.21
N LEU A 104 4.55 -5.20 0.42
CA LEU A 104 4.06 -6.48 -0.13
C LEU A 104 3.97 -6.46 -1.66
N CYS A 105 3.45 -5.38 -2.24
CA CYS A 105 3.37 -5.24 -3.70
C CYS A 105 4.76 -5.17 -4.32
N PHE A 106 5.63 -4.33 -3.79
CA PHE A 106 6.97 -4.10 -4.33
C PHE A 106 7.86 -5.35 -4.22
N LYS A 107 7.83 -6.06 -3.07
CA LYS A 107 8.55 -7.33 -2.88
C LYS A 107 8.16 -8.39 -3.91
N THR A 108 6.91 -8.39 -4.33
CA THR A 108 6.36 -9.34 -5.30
C THR A 108 6.34 -8.80 -6.74
N GLY A 109 7.11 -7.74 -7.01
CA GLY A 109 7.31 -7.17 -8.35
C GLY A 109 6.10 -6.42 -8.92
N ASN A 110 5.14 -6.03 -8.07
CA ASN A 110 3.94 -5.30 -8.48
C ASN A 110 4.07 -3.80 -8.21
N ALA A 111 3.40 -2.99 -9.01
CA ALA A 111 3.09 -1.61 -8.66
C ALA A 111 1.81 -1.55 -7.82
N CYS A 112 1.66 -0.54 -6.95
CA CYS A 112 0.44 -0.34 -6.19
C CYS A 112 -0.16 1.06 -6.43
N LEU A 113 -1.47 1.08 -6.67
CA LEU A 113 -2.28 2.29 -6.68
C LEU A 113 -3.14 2.29 -5.42
N LEU A 114 -2.93 3.27 -4.56
CA LEU A 114 -3.53 3.36 -3.25
C LEU A 114 -4.65 4.39 -3.19
N ARG A 115 -5.73 4.07 -2.50
CA ARG A 115 -6.79 5.02 -2.12
C ARG A 115 -7.08 4.86 -0.64
N GLY A 116 -6.52 5.75 0.17
CA GLY A 116 -6.75 5.83 1.61
C GLY A 116 -8.04 6.60 1.96
N GLY A 117 -8.48 6.49 3.20
CA GLY A 117 -9.55 7.31 3.74
C GLY A 117 -9.19 8.81 3.77
N SER A 118 -10.22 9.68 3.70
CA SER A 118 -10.06 11.14 3.77
C SER A 118 -9.41 11.60 5.07
N ASP A 119 -9.66 10.85 6.15
CA ASP A 119 -9.20 11.20 7.49
C ASP A 119 -7.69 11.10 7.68
N ALA A 120 -6.99 10.35 6.80
CA ALA A 120 -5.56 10.09 6.87
C ALA A 120 -4.79 10.62 5.64
N ILE A 121 -5.37 11.54 4.88
CA ILE A 121 -4.81 11.92 3.58
C ILE A 121 -3.43 12.55 3.68
N ASN A 122 -3.19 13.44 4.68
CA ASN A 122 -1.90 14.09 4.85
C ASN A 122 -0.81 13.09 5.25
N SER A 123 -1.13 12.19 6.18
CA SER A 123 -0.24 11.11 6.61
C SER A 123 0.10 10.17 5.46
N ASN A 124 -0.91 9.75 4.70
CA ASN A 124 -0.73 8.83 3.57
C ASN A 124 0.12 9.48 2.46
N LEU A 125 -0.08 10.77 2.18
CA LEU A 125 0.74 11.54 1.23
C LEU A 125 2.19 11.64 1.72
N ALA A 126 2.40 11.96 3.01
CA ALA A 126 3.74 12.08 3.57
C ALA A 126 4.50 10.75 3.46
N ILE A 127 3.88 9.63 3.85
CA ILE A 127 4.47 8.29 3.74
C ILE A 127 4.77 7.95 2.27
N THR A 128 3.83 8.20 1.35
CA THR A 128 4.02 7.94 -0.08
C THR A 128 5.18 8.74 -0.65
N ASN A 129 5.27 10.04 -0.34
CA ASN A 129 6.34 10.92 -0.80
C ASN A 129 7.72 10.46 -0.29
N VAL A 130 7.81 10.05 0.98
CA VAL A 130 9.04 9.52 1.55
C VAL A 130 9.48 8.24 0.85
N ILE A 131 8.55 7.31 0.61
CA ILE A 131 8.83 6.06 -0.11
C ILE A 131 9.25 6.35 -1.55
N GLN A 132 8.56 7.24 -2.27
CA GLN A 132 8.92 7.64 -3.63
C GLN A 132 10.33 8.25 -3.71
N SER A 133 10.67 9.12 -2.75
CA SER A 133 12.02 9.72 -2.67
C SER A 133 13.10 8.65 -2.40
N ALA A 134 12.80 7.67 -1.56
CA ALA A 134 13.70 6.56 -1.31
C ALA A 134 13.88 5.66 -2.54
N LEU A 135 12.80 5.37 -3.28
CA LEU A 135 12.87 4.64 -4.55
C LEU A 135 13.78 5.35 -5.55
N GLU A 136 13.60 6.66 -5.75
CA GLU A 136 14.45 7.46 -6.64
C GLU A 136 15.92 7.42 -6.20
N SER A 137 16.22 7.52 -4.89
CA SER A 137 17.59 7.45 -4.38
C SER A 137 18.26 6.07 -4.59
N CYS A 138 17.44 5.01 -4.71
CA CYS A 138 17.88 3.65 -5.02
C CYS A 138 17.89 3.34 -6.52
N ASN A 139 17.64 4.31 -7.41
CA ASN A 139 17.44 4.13 -8.85
C ASN A 139 16.31 3.15 -9.19
N MET A 140 15.27 3.11 -8.36
CA MET A 140 14.07 2.31 -8.59
C MET A 140 12.93 3.19 -9.12
N PRO A 141 11.96 2.61 -9.84
CA PRO A 141 10.83 3.39 -10.38
C PRO A 141 9.98 3.98 -9.26
N LYS A 142 9.94 5.31 -9.14
CA LYS A 142 9.17 5.99 -8.07
C LYS A 142 7.67 5.71 -8.15
N TYR A 143 7.16 5.48 -9.34
CA TYR A 143 5.74 5.20 -9.56
C TYR A 143 5.32 3.76 -9.24
N SER A 144 6.22 2.96 -8.65
CA SER A 144 5.85 1.66 -8.05
C SER A 144 4.85 1.80 -6.91
N ILE A 145 4.76 3.00 -6.32
CA ILE A 145 3.69 3.39 -5.39
C ILE A 145 3.07 4.70 -5.85
N GLN A 146 1.74 4.75 -5.90
CA GLN A 146 0.97 5.95 -6.17
C GLN A 146 -0.23 6.02 -5.23
N LEU A 147 -0.57 7.24 -4.80
CA LEU A 147 -1.73 7.51 -3.95
C LEU A 147 -2.69 8.46 -4.68
N LEU A 148 -3.97 8.10 -4.74
CA LEU A 148 -5.01 9.00 -5.20
C LEU A 148 -5.24 10.09 -4.15
N THR A 149 -5.06 11.34 -4.54
CA THR A 149 -5.21 12.52 -3.68
C THR A 149 -6.66 12.94 -3.50
N ASP A 150 -7.49 12.66 -4.49
CA ASP A 150 -8.93 12.87 -4.40
C ASP A 150 -9.58 11.70 -3.63
N THR A 151 -10.03 12.00 -2.42
CA THR A 151 -10.67 11.05 -1.51
C THR A 151 -12.18 10.95 -1.68
N SER A 152 -12.76 11.53 -2.73
CA SER A 152 -14.20 11.48 -3.01
C SER A 152 -14.68 10.03 -3.27
N ARG A 153 -15.98 9.82 -3.05
CA ARG A 153 -16.61 8.52 -3.38
C ARG A 153 -16.64 8.28 -4.89
N GLU A 154 -16.72 9.35 -5.67
CA GLU A 154 -16.69 9.27 -7.13
C GLU A 154 -15.35 8.71 -7.62
N THR A 155 -14.24 9.25 -7.12
CA THR A 155 -12.90 8.75 -7.46
C THR A 155 -12.68 7.31 -7.00
N ALA A 156 -13.21 6.92 -5.83
CA ALA A 156 -13.18 5.52 -5.41
C ALA A 156 -13.95 4.62 -6.39
N THR A 157 -15.14 5.04 -6.83
CA THR A 157 -15.93 4.28 -7.82
C THR A 157 -15.21 4.19 -9.17
N LYS A 158 -14.61 5.31 -9.64
CA LYS A 158 -13.79 5.29 -10.87
C LYS A 158 -12.62 4.31 -10.74
N MET A 159 -11.93 4.30 -9.61
CA MET A 159 -10.84 3.34 -9.36
C MET A 159 -11.33 1.88 -9.45
N MET A 160 -12.51 1.58 -8.91
CA MET A 160 -13.10 0.24 -8.98
C MET A 160 -13.40 -0.21 -10.42
N GLN A 161 -13.53 0.72 -11.34
CA GLN A 161 -13.86 0.49 -12.76
C GLN A 161 -12.64 0.52 -13.70
N LEU A 162 -11.43 0.68 -13.17
CA LEU A 162 -10.20 0.72 -13.96
C LEU A 162 -9.71 -0.68 -14.39
N ASN A 163 -10.60 -1.52 -14.90
CA ASN A 163 -10.33 -2.92 -15.26
C ASN A 163 -9.26 -3.09 -16.35
N GLU A 164 -9.01 -2.03 -17.15
CA GLU A 164 -7.95 -2.04 -18.18
C GLU A 164 -6.55 -1.73 -17.59
N TYR A 165 -6.49 -1.19 -16.38
CA TYR A 165 -5.25 -0.70 -15.76
C TYR A 165 -4.89 -1.40 -14.46
N LEU A 166 -5.87 -2.01 -13.79
CA LEU A 166 -5.68 -2.74 -12.53
C LEU A 166 -5.86 -4.23 -12.76
N ASP A 167 -4.83 -5.00 -12.40
CA ASP A 167 -4.88 -6.47 -12.47
C ASP A 167 -5.62 -7.07 -11.27
N VAL A 168 -5.55 -6.41 -10.12
CA VAL A 168 -6.23 -6.82 -8.88
C VAL A 168 -6.68 -5.60 -8.10
N LEU A 169 -7.88 -5.66 -7.52
CA LEU A 169 -8.38 -4.66 -6.58
C LEU A 169 -8.65 -5.30 -5.22
N ILE A 170 -8.03 -4.75 -4.16
CA ILE A 170 -8.10 -5.26 -2.79
C ILE A 170 -8.78 -4.23 -1.88
N PRO A 171 -10.02 -4.48 -1.41
CA PRO A 171 -10.64 -3.69 -0.36
C PRO A 171 -10.10 -4.10 1.01
N ARG A 172 -9.66 -3.13 1.83
CA ARG A 172 -9.22 -3.34 3.21
C ARG A 172 -9.99 -2.42 4.16
N GLY A 173 -11.11 -2.90 4.68
CA GLY A 173 -11.97 -2.12 5.56
C GLY A 173 -13.19 -2.93 6.01
N GLY A 174 -14.21 -2.22 6.48
CA GLY A 174 -15.46 -2.81 6.93
C GLY A 174 -16.28 -3.47 5.82
N ALA A 175 -17.30 -4.23 6.22
CA ALA A 175 -18.17 -4.95 5.30
C ALA A 175 -18.80 -4.06 4.22
N GLY A 176 -19.12 -2.80 4.54
CA GLY A 176 -19.66 -1.83 3.59
C GLY A 176 -18.72 -1.51 2.43
N LEU A 177 -17.42 -1.35 2.71
CA LEU A 177 -16.42 -1.15 1.66
C LEU A 177 -16.30 -2.39 0.75
N ILE A 178 -16.23 -3.58 1.36
CA ILE A 178 -16.13 -4.84 0.61
C ILE A 178 -17.34 -5.00 -0.32
N GLN A 179 -18.56 -4.78 0.20
CA GLN A 179 -19.77 -4.84 -0.60
C GLN A 179 -19.80 -3.79 -1.72
N SER A 180 -19.30 -2.58 -1.44
CA SER A 180 -19.20 -1.52 -2.46
C SER A 180 -18.26 -1.91 -3.60
N VAL A 181 -17.10 -2.50 -3.27
CA VAL A 181 -16.15 -2.97 -4.30
C VAL A 181 -16.79 -4.07 -5.14
N VAL A 182 -17.34 -5.12 -4.52
CA VAL A 182 -18.00 -6.24 -5.25
C VAL A 182 -19.14 -5.77 -6.15
N LYS A 183 -19.84 -4.69 -5.78
CA LYS A 183 -20.96 -4.16 -6.57
C LYS A 183 -20.51 -3.28 -7.74
N ASN A 184 -19.39 -2.61 -7.64
CA ASN A 184 -18.98 -1.54 -8.57
C ASN A 184 -17.74 -1.90 -9.42
N SER A 185 -17.06 -3.04 -9.15
CA SER A 185 -15.94 -3.54 -9.94
C SER A 185 -16.37 -4.43 -11.09
#